data_bad7eb7bfeec9ad6343929fb2231adbc
#
_entry.id   bad7eb7bfeec9ad6343929fb2231adbc
#
_cell.length_a   1.000
_cell.length_b   1.000
_cell.length_c   1.000
_cell.angle_alpha   90.00
_cell.angle_beta   90.00
_cell.angle_gamma   90.00
#
_symmetry.space_group_name_H-M   'P 1'
#
loop_
_entity.id
_entity.type
_entity.pdbx_description
1 polymer ?
#
loop_
_entity_poly.entity_id
_entity_poly.type
_entity_poly.pdbx_seq_one_letter_code
_entity_poly.pdbx_strand_id
1 'polypeptide(L)'
;MLLFLNLRKKDFTKYKYRYNLENYVHVHHIIPLEWRSKANLKEYDVDKGYNLMFMPNKLGISNINTVRRNHEGGHMKYNKYICERLEHECPFEISREVRHKLMNDTFVPWK
;
A
#
# COMPACT_ATOMS: atom_id res chain seq x y z
N MET A 1 -14.45 9.88 -4.29
CA MET A 1 -13.93 9.18 -3.10
C MET A 1 -14.44 7.76 -2.97
N LEU A 2 -15.77 7.57 -3.00
CA LEU A 2 -16.33 6.21 -2.95
C LEU A 2 -15.91 5.35 -4.14
N LEU A 3 -15.78 5.95 -5.32
CA LEU A 3 -15.31 5.23 -6.52
C LEU A 3 -13.89 4.69 -6.34
N PHE A 4 -13.03 5.45 -5.67
CA PHE A 4 -11.66 5.03 -5.39
C PHE A 4 -11.63 3.73 -4.57
N LEU A 5 -12.50 3.63 -3.57
CA LEU A 5 -12.56 2.45 -2.70
C LEU A 5 -12.97 1.18 -3.44
N ASN A 6 -13.68 1.30 -4.54
CA ASN A 6 -14.12 0.17 -5.36
C ASN A 6 -13.16 -0.21 -6.47
N LEU A 7 -12.09 0.57 -6.66
CA LEU A 7 -11.07 0.24 -7.64
C LEU A 7 -10.32 -1.02 -7.24
N ARG A 8 -9.73 -1.68 -8.23
CA ARG A 8 -8.90 -2.86 -8.03
C ARG A 8 -7.49 -2.61 -8.54
N LYS A 9 -6.57 -3.54 -8.27
CA LYS A 9 -5.17 -3.42 -8.69
C LYS A 9 -5.04 -3.13 -10.18
N LYS A 10 -5.86 -3.77 -11.02
CA LYS A 10 -5.84 -3.54 -12.48
C LYS A 10 -6.09 -2.08 -12.83
N ASP A 11 -6.94 -1.39 -12.07
CA ASP A 11 -7.27 0.01 -12.31
C ASP A 11 -6.08 0.91 -11.94
N PHE A 12 -5.37 0.57 -10.87
CA PHE A 12 -4.14 1.27 -10.49
C PHE A 12 -3.07 1.10 -11.55
N THR A 13 -2.94 -0.11 -12.11
CA THR A 13 -1.99 -0.39 -13.19
C THR A 13 -2.31 0.44 -14.43
N LYS A 14 -3.59 0.50 -14.83
CA LYS A 14 -4.03 1.34 -15.96
C LYS A 14 -3.71 2.81 -15.70
N TYR A 15 -3.93 3.28 -14.50
CA TYR A 15 -3.63 4.66 -14.12
C TYR A 15 -2.14 4.97 -14.29
N LYS A 16 -1.27 4.06 -13.84
CA LYS A 16 0.18 4.24 -14.02
C LYS A 16 0.55 4.45 -15.49
N TYR A 17 0.04 3.59 -16.37
CA TYR A 17 0.34 3.70 -17.79
C TYR A 17 -0.24 4.98 -18.40
N ARG A 18 -1.45 5.32 -18.02
CA ARG A 18 -2.12 6.52 -18.55
C ARG A 18 -1.34 7.80 -18.24
N TYR A 19 -0.71 7.86 -17.06
CA TYR A 19 0.02 9.04 -16.61
C TYR A 19 1.53 8.87 -16.65
N ASN A 20 2.01 7.86 -17.37
CA ASN A 20 3.44 7.59 -17.58
C ASN A 20 4.21 7.41 -16.28
N LEU A 21 3.62 6.73 -15.32
CA LEU A 21 4.21 6.49 -14.00
C LEU A 21 4.79 5.08 -13.85
N GLU A 22 4.66 4.23 -14.88
CA GLU A 22 5.02 2.82 -14.80
C GLU A 22 6.48 2.58 -14.42
N ASN A 23 7.38 3.51 -14.75
CA ASN A 23 8.80 3.40 -14.42
C ASN A 23 9.16 4.02 -13.07
N TYR A 24 8.21 4.66 -12.38
CA TYR A 24 8.48 5.47 -11.20
C TYR A 24 7.79 5.02 -9.93
N VAL A 25 6.72 4.26 -10.04
CA VAL A 25 5.94 3.85 -8.87
C VAL A 25 5.59 2.37 -8.88
N HIS A 26 5.43 1.81 -7.68
CA HIS A 26 4.86 0.50 -7.46
C HIS A 26 3.47 0.64 -6.84
N VAL A 27 2.58 -0.30 -7.12
CA VAL A 27 1.32 -0.40 -6.37
C VAL A 27 1.63 -1.18 -5.09
N HIS A 28 1.52 -0.49 -3.96
CA HIS A 28 1.77 -1.08 -2.65
C HIS A 28 0.47 -1.60 -2.04
N HIS A 29 0.48 -2.86 -1.59
CA HIS A 29 -0.60 -3.42 -0.79
C HIS A 29 -0.33 -3.04 0.67
N ILE A 30 -1.19 -2.23 1.25
CA ILE A 30 -0.99 -1.74 2.63
C ILE A 30 -0.99 -2.93 3.59
N ILE A 31 -2.02 -3.80 3.49
CA ILE A 31 -1.95 -5.13 4.10
C ILE A 31 -1.35 -6.04 3.05
N PRO A 32 -0.16 -6.63 3.30
CA PRO A 32 0.57 -7.42 2.32
C PRO A 32 -0.21 -8.63 1.79
N LEU A 33 0.08 -8.99 0.54
CA LEU A 33 -0.52 -10.16 -0.09
C LEU A 33 -0.32 -11.44 0.72
N GLU A 34 0.81 -11.58 1.40
CA GLU A 34 1.09 -12.78 2.21
C GLU A 34 0.09 -12.95 3.36
N TRP A 35 -0.59 -11.87 3.77
CA TRP A 35 -1.60 -11.93 4.83
C TRP A 35 -3.04 -11.93 4.29
N ARG A 36 -3.20 -12.21 2.99
CA ARG A 36 -4.52 -12.26 2.34
C ARG A 36 -5.51 -13.14 3.10
N SER A 37 -5.10 -14.33 3.50
CA SER A 37 -6.00 -15.26 4.20
C SER A 37 -6.48 -14.70 5.53
N LYS A 38 -5.58 -14.07 6.29
CA LYS A 38 -5.95 -13.45 7.57
C LYS A 38 -6.93 -12.30 7.37
N ALA A 39 -6.70 -11.48 6.35
CA ALA A 39 -7.59 -10.36 6.02
C ALA A 39 -8.96 -10.85 5.56
N ASN A 40 -9.00 -11.90 4.73
CA ASN A 40 -10.25 -12.46 4.22
C ASN A 40 -11.15 -12.99 5.35
N LEU A 41 -10.56 -13.53 6.42
CA LEU A 41 -11.33 -13.97 7.58
C LEU A 41 -12.10 -12.84 8.25
N LYS A 42 -11.66 -11.60 8.01
CA LYS A 42 -12.29 -10.38 8.51
C LYS A 42 -13.01 -9.60 7.39
N GLU A 43 -13.32 -10.29 6.31
CA GLU A 43 -14.05 -9.73 5.16
C GLU A 43 -13.35 -8.54 4.51
N TYR A 44 -12.02 -8.59 4.48
CA TYR A 44 -11.19 -7.55 3.90
C TYR A 44 -10.47 -8.08 2.66
N ASP A 45 -10.68 -7.43 1.52
CA ASP A 45 -10.07 -7.81 0.24
C ASP A 45 -8.82 -6.97 -0.02
N VAL A 46 -7.65 -7.62 0.05
CA VAL A 46 -6.37 -6.93 -0.11
C VAL A 46 -6.13 -6.33 -1.50
N ASP A 47 -6.92 -6.73 -2.50
CA ASP A 47 -6.80 -6.23 -3.88
C ASP A 47 -7.74 -5.06 -4.20
N LYS A 48 -8.49 -4.58 -3.22
CA LYS A 48 -9.35 -3.42 -3.37
C LYS A 48 -8.61 -2.11 -3.15
N GLY A 49 -9.14 -1.05 -3.74
CA GLY A 49 -8.54 0.29 -3.66
C GLY A 49 -8.29 0.78 -2.25
N TYR A 50 -9.15 0.40 -1.30
CA TYR A 50 -8.93 0.79 0.10
C TYR A 50 -7.66 0.20 0.71
N ASN A 51 -7.04 -0.80 0.05
CA ASN A 51 -5.79 -1.41 0.49
C ASN A 51 -4.60 -1.07 -0.44
N LEU A 52 -4.80 -0.25 -1.44
CA LEU A 52 -3.76 0.00 -2.46
C LEU A 52 -3.34 1.47 -2.43
N MET A 53 -2.04 1.70 -2.67
CA MET A 53 -1.52 3.04 -2.85
C MET A 53 -0.27 2.99 -3.72
N PHE A 54 0.05 4.11 -4.38
CA PHE A 54 1.29 4.22 -5.11
C PHE A 54 2.43 4.57 -4.17
N MET A 55 3.55 3.86 -4.31
CA MET A 55 4.80 4.19 -3.61
C MET A 55 5.90 4.35 -4.66
N PRO A 56 6.79 5.33 -4.51
CA PRO A 56 7.85 5.54 -5.50
C PRO A 56 8.89 4.43 -5.42
N ASN A 57 9.47 4.11 -6.57
CA ASN A 57 10.70 3.33 -6.63
C ASN A 57 11.90 4.31 -6.58
N LYS A 58 13.12 3.81 -6.78
CA LYS A 58 14.33 4.64 -6.75
C LYS A 58 14.26 5.77 -7.77
N LEU A 59 13.82 5.48 -8.99
CA LEU A 59 13.67 6.50 -10.03
C LEU A 59 12.56 7.50 -9.67
N GLY A 60 11.49 7.03 -9.03
CA GLY A 60 10.40 7.88 -8.58
C GLY A 60 10.86 8.92 -7.56
N ILE A 61 11.70 8.52 -6.61
CA ILE A 61 12.25 9.44 -5.61
C ILE A 61 12.98 10.60 -6.29
N SER A 62 13.72 10.32 -7.36
CA SER A 62 14.49 11.35 -8.08
C SER A 62 13.65 12.19 -9.06
N ASN A 63 12.51 11.68 -9.53
CA ASN A 63 11.76 12.28 -10.63
C ASN A 63 10.35 12.73 -10.28
N ILE A 64 9.83 12.34 -9.11
CA ILE A 64 8.50 12.72 -8.65
C ILE A 64 8.64 13.50 -7.36
N ASN A 65 7.94 14.62 -7.26
CA ASN A 65 7.91 15.39 -6.01
C ASN A 65 7.00 14.67 -5.01
N THR A 66 7.59 13.86 -4.14
CA THR A 66 6.85 13.08 -3.16
C THR A 66 7.64 12.95 -1.86
N VAL A 67 6.91 12.90 -0.73
CA VAL A 67 7.50 12.61 0.58
C VAL A 67 7.39 11.12 0.92
N ARG A 68 6.74 10.31 0.06
CA ARG A 68 6.60 8.88 0.30
C ARG A 68 7.94 8.19 0.15
N ARG A 69 8.18 7.16 0.97
CA ARG A 69 9.45 6.44 0.94
C ARG A 69 9.59 5.54 -0.28
N ASN A 70 10.85 5.24 -0.63
CA ASN A 70 11.19 4.31 -1.69
C ASN A 70 10.64 2.91 -1.36
N HIS A 71 9.91 2.30 -2.30
CA HIS A 71 9.29 0.98 -2.15
C HIS A 71 10.20 -0.16 -2.58
N GLU A 72 11.36 0.10 -3.16
CA GLU A 72 12.27 -0.95 -3.62
C GLU A 72 12.97 -1.65 -2.46
N GLY A 73 13.32 -2.92 -2.67
CA GLY A 73 13.88 -3.77 -1.66
C GLY A 73 12.80 -4.39 -0.79
N GLY A 74 13.19 -5.21 0.15
CA GLY A 74 12.24 -5.86 1.03
C GLY A 74 11.70 -4.93 2.11
N HIS A 75 10.55 -5.30 2.67
CA HIS A 75 10.00 -4.61 3.84
C HIS A 75 9.48 -5.62 4.86
N MET A 76 10.38 -6.50 5.28
CA MET A 76 10.03 -7.60 6.20
C MET A 76 9.51 -7.12 7.54
N LYS A 77 10.09 -6.07 8.10
CA LYS A 77 9.62 -5.52 9.38
C LYS A 77 8.22 -4.96 9.24
N TYR A 78 7.93 -4.33 8.11
CA TYR A 78 6.59 -3.84 7.81
C TYR A 78 5.59 -5.00 7.80
N ASN A 79 5.91 -6.06 7.06
CA ASN A 79 5.00 -7.20 6.94
C ASN A 79 4.71 -7.84 8.29
N LYS A 80 5.75 -7.98 9.14
CA LYS A 80 5.60 -8.52 10.48
C LYS A 80 4.75 -7.61 11.36
N TYR A 81 4.99 -6.31 11.30
CA TYR A 81 4.23 -5.31 12.03
C TYR A 81 2.73 -5.39 11.71
N ILE A 82 2.40 -5.48 10.41
CA ILE A 82 1.00 -5.60 9.99
C ILE A 82 0.40 -6.92 10.46
N CYS A 83 1.15 -8.02 10.38
CA CYS A 83 0.68 -9.32 10.84
C CYS A 83 0.30 -9.28 12.31
N GLU A 84 1.15 -8.69 13.15
CA GLU A 84 0.89 -8.58 14.59
C GLU A 84 -0.36 -7.76 14.86
N ARG A 85 -0.58 -6.69 14.12
CA ARG A 85 -1.76 -5.86 14.28
C ARG A 85 -3.03 -6.57 13.85
N LEU A 86 -2.96 -7.38 12.79
CA LEU A 86 -4.11 -8.16 12.30
C LEU A 86 -4.66 -9.15 13.34
N GLU A 87 -3.82 -9.57 14.30
CA GLU A 87 -4.28 -10.46 15.37
C GLU A 87 -5.31 -9.78 16.28
N HIS A 88 -5.26 -8.45 16.39
CA HIS A 88 -6.04 -7.71 17.41
C HIS A 88 -6.91 -6.59 16.86
N GLU A 89 -6.71 -6.17 15.61
CA GLU A 89 -7.35 -4.98 15.08
C GLU A 89 -8.09 -5.26 13.78
N CYS A 90 -9.04 -4.39 13.47
CA CYS A 90 -9.77 -4.42 12.21
C CYS A 90 -8.85 -4.01 11.04
N PRO A 91 -8.79 -4.80 9.96
CA PRO A 91 -7.92 -4.47 8.83
C PRO A 91 -8.26 -3.12 8.18
N PHE A 92 -9.52 -2.69 8.19
CA PHE A 92 -9.89 -1.39 7.64
C PHE A 92 -9.28 -0.24 8.44
N GLU A 93 -9.20 -0.38 9.77
CA GLU A 93 -8.58 0.63 10.61
C GLU A 93 -7.08 0.65 10.44
N ILE A 94 -6.46 -0.54 10.36
CA ILE A 94 -5.02 -0.67 10.12
C ILE A 94 -4.64 0.01 8.81
N SER A 95 -5.31 -0.33 7.73
CA SER A 95 -4.96 0.18 6.41
C SER A 95 -5.17 1.70 6.32
N ARG A 96 -6.22 2.23 6.94
CA ARG A 96 -6.47 3.67 6.95
C ARG A 96 -5.37 4.41 7.68
N GLU A 97 -4.99 3.95 8.87
CA GLU A 97 -3.94 4.57 9.67
C GLU A 97 -2.59 4.48 8.96
N VAL A 98 -2.25 3.29 8.48
CA VAL A 98 -0.95 3.06 7.84
C VAL A 98 -0.85 3.81 6.52
N ARG A 99 -1.93 3.88 5.74
CA ARG A 99 -1.96 4.72 4.54
C ARG A 99 -1.59 6.15 4.86
N HIS A 100 -2.21 6.72 5.90
CA HIS A 100 -1.94 8.09 6.30
C HIS A 100 -0.47 8.28 6.67
N LYS A 101 0.08 7.35 7.44
CA LYS A 101 1.49 7.40 7.84
C LYS A 101 2.43 7.31 6.65
N LEU A 102 2.16 6.40 5.70
CA LEU A 102 2.99 6.24 4.51
C LEU A 102 2.89 7.44 3.56
N MET A 103 1.71 8.03 3.44
CA MET A 103 1.51 9.23 2.62
C MET A 103 2.29 10.44 3.15
N ASN A 104 2.52 10.50 4.45
CA ASN A 104 3.17 11.63 5.11
C ASN A 104 4.59 11.28 5.61
N ASP A 105 5.07 10.10 5.26
CA ASP A 105 6.37 9.56 5.68
C ASP A 105 6.61 9.65 7.20
N THR A 106 5.56 9.38 7.98
CA THR A 106 5.71 9.23 9.43
C THR A 106 6.15 7.81 9.75
N PHE A 107 6.57 7.58 11.00
CA PHE A 107 7.20 6.31 11.38
C PHE A 107 6.28 5.10 11.15
N VAL A 108 6.78 4.16 10.38
CA VAL A 108 6.23 2.81 10.22
C VAL A 108 7.43 1.87 10.07
N PRO A 109 7.47 0.73 10.80
CA PRO A 109 8.53 -0.25 10.59
C PRO A 109 8.58 -0.65 9.10
N TRP A 110 9.79 -0.76 8.52
CA TRP A 110 9.88 -1.00 7.08
C TRP A 110 10.76 -2.19 6.75
N LYS A 111 12.08 -2.08 6.93
CA LYS A 111 13.01 -3.14 6.53
C LYS A 111 13.34 -4.13 7.64
#